data_fcd66cc50d63c806fa4aa357fa1377ce
#
_entry.id   fcd66cc50d63c806fa4aa357fa1377ce
#
_cell.length_a   1.000
_cell.length_b   1.000
_cell.length_c   1.000
_cell.angle_alpha   90.00
_cell.angle_beta   90.00
_cell.angle_gamma   90.00
#
_symmetry.space_group_name_H-M   'P 1'
#
loop_
_entity.id
_entity.type
_entity.pdbx_description
1 polymer ?
#
loop_
_entity_poly.entity_id
_entity_poly.type
_entity_poly.pdbx_seq_one_letter_code
_entity_poly.pdbx_strand_id
1 'polypeptide(L)'
;MRILSPKSILLNASCIAFLTVSGYSQERNIKVTQDPKLEQLLNEKRKINSSLTVNERYKIQIFNGESEPAKKTLTEFKKEFKNLDGTIVFNTPTYKVWIGNFKTKIEAERNLIDLKKKYPNALLIKPSK
;
A
#
# COMPACT_ATOMS: atom_id res chain seq x y z
N MET A 1 -53.05 24.71 -41.87
CA MET A 1 -51.92 23.70 -41.93
C MET A 1 -50.89 24.28 -42.88
N ARG A 2 -49.71 24.63 -42.33
CA ARG A 2 -48.58 25.08 -43.17
C ARG A 2 -47.82 23.84 -43.65
N ILE A 3 -47.94 23.55 -44.93
CA ILE A 3 -47.22 22.47 -45.57
C ILE A 3 -45.75 22.94 -45.68
N LEU A 4 -44.87 22.30 -44.96
CA LEU A 4 -43.42 22.55 -45.02
C LEU A 4 -42.93 22.29 -46.45
N SER A 5 -42.13 23.19 -46.98
CA SER A 5 -41.60 23.06 -48.34
C SER A 5 -40.69 21.83 -48.46
N PRO A 6 -40.63 21.15 -49.61
CA PRO A 6 -39.84 19.92 -49.78
C PRO A 6 -38.34 20.09 -49.44
N LYS A 7 -37.84 21.32 -49.57
CA LYS A 7 -36.44 21.65 -49.19
C LYS A 7 -36.17 21.56 -47.67
N SER A 8 -37.16 21.93 -46.83
CA SER A 8 -37.03 21.84 -45.38
C SER A 8 -37.15 20.42 -44.86
N ILE A 9 -37.89 19.56 -45.57
CA ILE A 9 -37.98 18.11 -45.23
C ILE A 9 -36.66 17.41 -45.55
N LEU A 10 -36.03 17.74 -46.67
CA LEU A 10 -34.72 17.21 -47.05
C LEU A 10 -33.63 17.64 -46.08
N LEU A 11 -33.65 18.87 -45.59
CA LEU A 11 -32.67 19.38 -44.62
C LEU A 11 -32.83 18.70 -43.27
N ASN A 12 -34.05 18.48 -42.79
CA ASN A 12 -34.30 17.78 -41.54
C ASN A 12 -33.95 16.28 -41.61
N ALA A 13 -34.21 15.62 -42.76
CA ALA A 13 -33.84 14.23 -42.95
C ALA A 13 -32.31 14.03 -42.94
N SER A 14 -31.55 15.00 -43.46
CA SER A 14 -30.09 15.00 -43.43
C SER A 14 -29.52 15.11 -41.98
N CYS A 15 -30.14 15.95 -41.14
CA CYS A 15 -29.72 16.09 -39.73
C CYS A 15 -29.96 14.82 -38.90
N ILE A 16 -31.03 14.09 -39.17
CA ILE A 16 -31.38 12.86 -38.47
C ILE A 16 -30.38 11.71 -38.83
N ALA A 17 -29.91 11.69 -40.10
CA ALA A 17 -28.95 10.69 -40.56
C ALA A 17 -27.55 10.83 -39.89
N PHE A 18 -27.19 12.04 -39.44
CA PHE A 18 -25.89 12.25 -38.73
C PHE A 18 -25.91 11.88 -37.27
N LEU A 19 -27.07 11.65 -36.65
CA LEU A 19 -27.16 11.29 -35.21
C LEU A 19 -27.05 9.79 -34.94
N THR A 20 -26.95 8.95 -35.96
CA THR A 20 -26.84 7.48 -35.81
C THR A 20 -25.39 6.97 -35.89
N VAL A 21 -24.38 7.82 -35.66
CA VAL A 21 -23.05 7.34 -35.43
C VAL A 21 -23.05 6.76 -34.02
N SER A 22 -23.50 5.51 -33.91
CA SER A 22 -23.32 4.69 -32.73
C SER A 22 -21.84 4.64 -32.42
N GLY A 23 -21.45 5.24 -31.31
CA GLY A 23 -20.11 5.12 -30.80
C GLY A 23 -19.81 3.63 -30.56
N TYR A 24 -19.06 3.04 -31.49
CA TYR A 24 -18.44 1.74 -31.19
C TYR A 24 -17.47 1.97 -30.04
N SER A 25 -17.95 1.70 -28.84
CA SER A 25 -17.10 1.52 -27.68
C SER A 25 -16.12 0.39 -28.05
N GLN A 26 -14.90 0.75 -28.36
CA GLN A 26 -13.82 -0.22 -28.47
C GLN A 26 -13.62 -0.81 -27.07
N GLU A 27 -14.23 -1.96 -26.81
CA GLU A 27 -13.76 -2.85 -25.76
C GLU A 27 -12.30 -3.16 -26.09
N ARG A 28 -11.41 -2.40 -25.48
CA ARG A 28 -10.01 -2.80 -25.40
C ARG A 28 -9.97 -4.04 -24.53
N ASN A 29 -10.06 -5.19 -25.17
CA ASN A 29 -9.58 -6.44 -24.59
C ASN A 29 -8.07 -6.27 -24.37
N ILE A 30 -7.72 -5.64 -23.26
CA ILE A 30 -6.38 -5.66 -22.75
C ILE A 30 -6.17 -7.09 -22.28
N LYS A 31 -5.71 -7.96 -23.17
CA LYS A 31 -5.05 -9.20 -22.78
C LYS A 31 -3.79 -8.77 -22.07
N VAL A 32 -3.90 -8.58 -20.75
CA VAL A 32 -2.74 -8.49 -19.88
C VAL A 32 -2.12 -9.87 -19.91
N THR A 33 -1.20 -10.07 -20.86
CA THR A 33 -0.32 -11.22 -20.84
C THR A 33 0.62 -10.97 -19.67
N GLN A 34 0.21 -11.43 -18.49
CA GLN A 34 1.07 -11.39 -17.32
C GLN A 34 2.26 -12.30 -17.63
N ASP A 35 3.45 -11.71 -17.60
CA ASP A 35 4.70 -12.45 -17.69
C ASP A 35 4.68 -13.52 -16.57
N PRO A 36 4.85 -14.82 -16.90
CA PRO A 36 4.87 -15.89 -15.90
C PRO A 36 5.87 -15.63 -14.77
N LYS A 37 6.90 -14.85 -15.03
CA LYS A 37 7.88 -14.40 -14.06
C LYS A 37 7.27 -13.41 -13.03
N LEU A 38 6.30 -12.59 -13.46
CA LEU A 38 5.57 -11.69 -12.57
C LEU A 38 4.64 -12.47 -11.63
N GLU A 39 3.97 -13.50 -12.12
CA GLU A 39 3.14 -14.37 -11.28
C GLU A 39 3.97 -15.14 -10.25
N GLN A 40 5.15 -15.63 -10.63
CA GLN A 40 6.07 -16.25 -9.68
C GLN A 40 6.49 -15.29 -8.59
N LEU A 41 6.89 -14.06 -8.93
CA LEU A 41 7.26 -13.03 -7.97
C LEU A 41 6.09 -12.63 -7.04
N LEU A 42 4.88 -12.54 -7.58
CA LEU A 42 3.69 -12.27 -6.78
C LEU A 42 3.35 -13.42 -5.81
N ASN A 43 3.53 -14.66 -6.27
CA ASN A 43 3.30 -15.83 -5.43
C ASN A 43 4.38 -16.01 -4.36
N GLU A 44 5.64 -15.73 -4.68
CA GLU A 44 6.73 -15.66 -3.70
C GLU A 44 6.48 -14.55 -2.66
N LYS A 45 6.07 -13.38 -3.12
CA LYS A 45 5.71 -12.27 -2.23
C LYS A 45 4.52 -12.62 -1.32
N ARG A 46 3.51 -13.33 -1.84
CA ARG A 46 2.38 -13.83 -1.03
C ARG A 46 2.82 -14.86 0.00
N LYS A 47 3.70 -15.81 -0.37
CA LYS A 47 4.28 -16.81 0.56
C LYS A 47 5.11 -16.12 1.65
N ILE A 48 5.95 -15.17 1.29
CA ILE A 48 6.75 -14.39 2.24
C ILE A 48 5.85 -13.55 3.15
N ASN A 49 4.82 -12.90 2.60
CA ASN A 49 3.87 -12.12 3.40
C ASN A 49 3.02 -12.98 4.34
N SER A 50 2.66 -14.20 3.96
CA SER A 50 1.91 -15.11 4.84
C SER A 50 2.80 -15.74 5.93
N SER A 51 4.10 -15.90 5.66
CA SER A 51 5.07 -16.35 6.67
C SER A 51 5.54 -15.21 7.58
N LEU A 52 5.49 -13.98 7.12
CA LEU A 52 5.65 -12.78 7.93
C LEU A 52 4.31 -12.48 8.61
N THR A 53 4.02 -13.16 9.71
CA THR A 53 2.97 -12.77 10.65
C THR A 53 3.36 -11.46 11.34
N VAL A 54 3.50 -10.42 10.51
CA VAL A 54 3.93 -9.08 10.93
C VAL A 54 2.96 -8.52 11.96
N ASN A 55 1.72 -9.00 11.95
CA ASN A 55 0.64 -8.46 12.77
C ASN A 55 0.29 -9.29 14.00
N GLU A 56 0.80 -10.53 14.15
CA GLU A 56 0.43 -11.40 15.28
C GLU A 56 1.35 -11.27 16.50
N ARG A 57 2.35 -10.41 16.43
CA ARG A 57 3.34 -10.27 17.50
C ARG A 57 3.46 -8.84 17.99
N TYR A 58 3.85 -8.69 19.24
CA TYR A 58 4.15 -7.40 19.83
C TYR A 58 5.45 -6.84 19.26
N LYS A 59 5.44 -5.54 18.97
CA LYS A 59 6.59 -4.78 18.47
C LYS A 59 6.73 -3.49 19.24
N ILE A 60 7.90 -2.89 19.18
CA ILE A 60 8.17 -1.60 19.80
C ILE A 60 8.48 -0.60 18.70
N GLN A 61 7.69 0.45 18.61
CA GLN A 61 7.98 1.57 17.70
C GLN A 61 8.90 2.54 18.41
N ILE A 62 10.08 2.79 17.85
CA ILE A 62 11.07 3.74 18.42
C ILE A 62 11.13 5.06 17.67
N PHE A 63 10.60 5.10 16.44
CA PHE A 63 10.61 6.30 15.59
C PHE A 63 9.38 6.37 14.71
N ASN A 64 8.93 7.60 14.42
CA ASN A 64 7.89 7.90 13.44
C ASN A 64 8.20 9.25 12.80
N GLY A 65 8.30 9.30 11.47
CA GLY A 65 8.64 10.53 10.74
C GLY A 65 9.05 10.26 9.30
N GLU A 66 10.01 11.02 8.82
CA GLU A 66 10.51 10.97 7.45
C GLU A 66 11.42 9.76 7.20
N SER A 67 11.63 9.43 5.90
CA SER A 67 12.38 8.25 5.45
C SER A 67 13.84 8.28 5.90
N GLU A 68 14.55 9.37 5.68
CA GLU A 68 15.99 9.44 5.97
C GLU A 68 16.31 9.36 7.47
N PRO A 69 15.62 10.11 8.36
CA PRO A 69 15.77 9.91 9.79
C PRO A 69 15.40 8.50 10.27
N ALA A 70 14.37 7.87 9.66
CA ALA A 70 14.01 6.49 10.00
C ALA A 70 15.13 5.49 9.69
N LYS A 71 15.75 5.61 8.50
CA LYS A 71 16.91 4.77 8.12
C LYS A 71 18.09 4.98 9.07
N LYS A 72 18.40 6.23 9.40
CA LYS A 72 19.47 6.57 10.33
C LYS A 72 19.22 5.96 11.71
N THR A 73 18.02 6.16 12.26
CA THR A 73 17.61 5.59 13.56
C THR A 73 17.74 4.07 13.58
N LEU A 74 17.29 3.37 12.52
CA LEU A 74 17.42 1.92 12.43
C LEU A 74 18.88 1.48 12.37
N THR A 75 19.72 2.19 11.63
CA THR A 75 21.15 1.88 11.51
C THR A 75 21.87 2.05 12.84
N GLU A 76 21.61 3.13 13.57
CA GLU A 76 22.14 3.39 14.90
C GLU A 76 21.65 2.33 15.90
N PHE A 77 20.37 2.01 15.85
CA PHE A 77 19.79 0.94 16.69
C PHE A 77 20.50 -0.40 16.48
N LYS A 78 20.68 -0.84 15.24
CA LYS A 78 21.32 -2.13 14.91
C LYS A 78 22.79 -2.22 15.33
N LYS A 79 23.49 -1.09 15.40
CA LYS A 79 24.88 -1.07 15.90
C LYS A 79 24.95 -1.34 17.40
N GLU A 80 23.98 -0.89 18.15
CA GLU A 80 23.96 -0.97 19.61
C GLU A 80 23.23 -2.21 20.12
N PHE A 81 22.07 -2.51 19.55
CA PHE A 81 21.21 -3.63 19.96
C PHE A 81 21.26 -4.77 18.96
N LYS A 82 22.34 -5.54 18.97
CA LYS A 82 22.55 -6.65 18.02
C LYS A 82 21.57 -7.81 18.19
N ASN A 83 20.94 -7.92 19.37
CA ASN A 83 20.04 -9.03 19.73
C ASN A 83 18.59 -8.79 19.34
N LEU A 84 18.24 -7.60 18.85
CA LEU A 84 16.88 -7.24 18.49
C LEU A 84 16.83 -6.87 17.01
N ASP A 85 15.90 -7.50 16.29
CA ASP A 85 15.62 -7.15 14.91
C ASP A 85 14.84 -5.83 14.82
N GLY A 86 15.14 -5.07 13.75
CA GLY A 86 14.43 -3.84 13.46
C GLY A 86 14.07 -3.73 12.00
N THR A 87 12.92 -3.17 11.72
CA THR A 87 12.42 -2.94 10.36
C THR A 87 11.80 -1.55 10.22
N ILE A 88 11.82 -1.03 8.99
CA ILE A 88 11.12 0.20 8.63
C ILE A 88 9.81 -0.19 7.96
N VAL A 89 8.72 0.39 8.44
CA VAL A 89 7.39 0.22 7.87
C VAL A 89 6.89 1.57 7.38
N PHE A 90 6.50 1.63 6.11
CA PHE A 90 5.81 2.80 5.58
C PHE A 90 4.32 2.71 5.92
N ASN A 91 3.83 3.70 6.61
CA ASN A 91 2.42 3.87 6.92
C ASN A 91 2.05 5.33 6.63
N THR A 92 1.48 5.52 5.45
CA THR A 92 1.18 6.84 4.87
C THR A 92 0.66 7.83 5.91
N PRO A 93 1.24 9.02 6.00
CA PRO A 93 2.34 9.59 5.19
C PRO A 93 3.75 9.38 5.80
N THR A 94 3.92 8.60 6.85
CA THR A 94 5.15 8.51 7.64
C THR A 94 5.82 7.15 7.60
N TYR A 95 7.12 7.14 7.91
CA TYR A 95 7.92 5.94 8.12
C TYR A 95 8.04 5.67 9.61
N LYS A 96 7.85 4.41 10.00
CA LYS A 96 7.94 3.95 11.38
C LYS A 96 9.05 2.93 11.51
N VAL A 97 9.84 3.04 12.57
CA VAL A 97 10.86 2.04 12.90
C VAL A 97 10.30 1.14 14.00
N TRP A 98 10.10 -0.11 13.66
CA TRP A 98 9.60 -1.13 14.57
C TRP A 98 10.71 -2.10 14.94
N ILE A 99 10.79 -2.40 16.23
CA ILE A 99 11.83 -3.23 16.84
C ILE A 99 11.20 -4.45 17.48
N GLY A 100 11.90 -5.58 17.34
CA GLY A 100 11.54 -6.85 17.95
C GLY A 100 10.36 -7.54 17.30
N ASN A 101 10.11 -8.74 17.75
CA ASN A 101 9.03 -9.62 17.28
C ASN A 101 8.61 -10.53 18.44
N PHE A 102 8.08 -9.92 19.50
CA PHE A 102 7.83 -10.56 20.78
C PHE A 102 6.54 -11.37 20.77
N LYS A 103 6.57 -12.56 21.31
CA LYS A 103 5.40 -13.44 21.42
C LYS A 103 4.45 -13.01 22.53
N THR A 104 4.98 -12.45 23.61
CA THR A 104 4.21 -12.06 24.78
C THR A 104 4.31 -10.57 25.06
N LYS A 105 3.26 -10.02 25.65
CA LYS A 105 3.22 -8.63 26.08
C LYS A 105 4.30 -8.34 27.12
N ILE A 106 4.51 -9.25 28.06
CA ILE A 106 5.49 -9.10 29.17
C ILE A 106 6.92 -8.98 28.63
N GLU A 107 7.26 -9.82 27.64
CA GLU A 107 8.57 -9.76 26.99
C GLU A 107 8.79 -8.40 26.29
N ALA A 108 7.77 -7.96 25.56
CA ALA A 108 7.82 -6.67 24.88
C ALA A 108 7.91 -5.49 25.86
N GLU A 109 7.18 -5.52 26.98
CA GLU A 109 7.22 -4.47 27.99
C GLU A 109 8.58 -4.39 28.70
N ARG A 110 9.23 -5.52 28.99
CA ARG A 110 10.61 -5.54 29.54
C ARG A 110 11.57 -4.82 28.59
N ASN A 111 11.58 -5.20 27.33
CA ASN A 111 12.44 -4.56 26.34
C ASN A 111 12.08 -3.08 26.13
N LEU A 112 10.79 -2.72 26.22
CA LEU A 112 10.35 -1.35 26.11
C LEU A 112 10.94 -0.46 27.23
N ILE A 113 11.03 -0.98 28.47
CA ILE A 113 11.61 -0.24 29.61
C ILE A 113 13.08 0.10 29.33
N ASP A 114 13.84 -0.85 28.82
CA ASP A 114 15.25 -0.62 28.48
C ASP A 114 15.41 0.32 27.28
N LEU A 115 14.58 0.16 26.25
CA LEU A 115 14.60 1.02 25.08
C LEU A 115 14.18 2.45 25.38
N LYS A 116 13.29 2.67 26.31
CA LYS A 116 12.85 4.02 26.72
C LYS A 116 13.97 4.87 27.34
N LYS A 117 15.01 4.27 27.87
CA LYS A 117 16.19 5.00 28.36
C LYS A 117 16.87 5.79 27.24
N LYS A 118 16.85 5.28 26.02
CA LYS A 118 17.44 5.92 24.84
C LYS A 118 16.40 6.54 23.90
N TYR A 119 15.25 5.89 23.79
CA TYR A 119 14.13 6.30 22.93
C TYR A 119 12.91 6.60 23.82
N PRO A 120 12.82 7.79 24.45
CA PRO A 120 11.75 8.10 25.42
C PRO A 120 10.34 8.02 24.80
N ASN A 121 10.23 8.26 23.48
CA ASN A 121 8.97 8.18 22.72
C ASN A 121 8.63 6.77 22.22
N ALA A 122 9.34 5.74 22.70
CA ALA A 122 9.07 4.37 22.31
C ALA A 122 7.67 3.91 22.76
N LEU A 123 6.94 3.26 21.86
CA LEU A 123 5.57 2.79 22.06
C LEU A 123 5.44 1.29 21.79
N LEU A 124 4.64 0.62 22.61
CA LEU A 124 4.28 -0.78 22.37
C LEU A 124 3.19 -0.87 21.29
N ILE A 125 3.49 -1.59 20.22
CA ILE A 125 2.54 -1.94 19.17
C ILE A 125 1.95 -3.31 19.47
N LYS A 126 0.64 -3.36 19.61
CA LYS A 126 -0.11 -4.60 19.81
C LYS A 126 -0.29 -5.33 18.48
N PRO A 127 -0.35 -6.66 18.48
CA PRO A 127 -0.77 -7.40 17.30
C PRO A 127 -2.20 -6.99 16.89
N SER A 128 -2.40 -6.82 15.60
CA SER A 128 -3.76 -6.70 15.05
C SER A 128 -4.37 -8.09 14.95
N LYS A 129 -5.58 -8.23 15.49
CA LYS A 129 -6.39 -9.43 15.27
C LYS A 129 -6.89 -9.47 13.84
#